data_82e3c086e8ae3f3608d4732c9e7d0862
#
_entry.id   82e3c086e8ae3f3608d4732c9e7d0862
#
_cell.length_a   1.000
_cell.length_b   1.000
_cell.length_c   1.000
_cell.angle_alpha   90.00
_cell.angle_beta   90.00
_cell.angle_gamma   90.00
#
_symmetry.space_group_name_H-M   'P 1'
#
loop_
_entity.id
_entity.type
_entity.pdbx_description
1 polymer ?
#
loop_
_entity_poly.entity_id
_entity_poly.type
_entity_poly.pdbx_seq_one_letter_code
_entity_poly.pdbx_strand_id
1 'polypeptide(L)'
;MGVALEEVRTNWDALGRDNPLWAIRSDRADWDVDDFFAAGRKEIDEVFAELGGLGVHPRGVALDFGCGAGRLTQALATRFDTVVGVDVARSMVALAEEHNRQGDRCRFVLNEAADLACFADGSFDFLYSNIVLQHVGTELAKGYIAEFLRVVAPGGILVFQVPSHLVPVEPLPPEDCRARIDVQGPGWSGTRLLEAGTPVPLRLTVENRGASPWSEGQHVRLGFRWFAAGADGGTQLVDSGQRVRLASTVVPGGSLTVECELDVPHRSGEFSLAIDVLQEEVTWFEDQGSEPLRLAVVVSPAAGDADAGTSAGATGEVDDPADEPVGDAPLIPRMMMRPVPREEVLAVAERHGGEIVAMVADVAAGPHWVSYHYVVRRRADPIARPVDSARGGAAAAGSAARR
;
A
#
# COMPACT_ATOMS: atom_id res chain seq x y z
N MET A 1 -3.36 18.06 -0.47
CA MET A 1 -3.98 16.72 -0.23
C MET A 1 -4.23 15.96 -1.52
N GLY A 2 -4.74 16.59 -2.59
CA GLY A 2 -5.09 15.90 -3.85
C GLY A 2 -3.94 15.17 -4.56
N VAL A 3 -2.77 15.77 -4.65
CA VAL A 3 -1.60 15.19 -5.37
C VAL A 3 -1.14 13.86 -4.77
N ALA A 4 -1.12 13.74 -3.44
CA ALA A 4 -0.67 12.51 -2.77
C ALA A 4 -1.62 11.31 -2.99
N LEU A 5 -2.94 11.54 -3.06
CA LEU A 5 -3.91 10.48 -3.34
C LEU A 5 -3.87 10.05 -4.81
N GLU A 6 -3.69 10.98 -5.73
CA GLU A 6 -3.56 10.67 -7.15
C GLU A 6 -2.32 9.83 -7.44
N GLU A 7 -1.21 10.11 -6.79
CA GLU A 7 0.00 9.27 -6.87
C GLU A 7 -0.28 7.85 -6.37
N VAL A 8 -0.96 7.70 -5.22
CA VAL A 8 -1.36 6.39 -4.67
C VAL A 8 -2.26 5.65 -5.65
N ARG A 9 -3.31 6.31 -6.16
CA ARG A 9 -4.25 5.74 -7.13
C ARG A 9 -3.54 5.25 -8.39
N THR A 10 -2.75 6.10 -9.02
CA THR A 10 -2.04 5.77 -10.26
C THR A 10 -1.08 4.61 -10.07
N ASN A 11 -0.36 4.61 -8.96
CA ASN A 11 0.59 3.56 -8.62
C ASN A 11 -0.10 2.20 -8.41
N TRP A 12 -1.17 2.15 -7.59
CA TRP A 12 -1.89 0.90 -7.33
C TRP A 12 -2.68 0.41 -8.53
N ASP A 13 -3.16 1.32 -9.37
CA ASP A 13 -3.83 0.95 -10.61
C ASP A 13 -2.84 0.33 -11.64
N ALA A 14 -1.60 0.80 -11.67
CA ALA A 14 -0.53 0.19 -12.45
C ALA A 14 -0.14 -1.20 -11.91
N LEU A 15 0.09 -1.34 -10.60
CA LEU A 15 0.37 -2.61 -9.94
C LEU A 15 -0.75 -3.65 -10.17
N GLY A 16 -2.01 -3.18 -10.16
CA GLY A 16 -3.17 -4.01 -10.42
C GLY A 16 -3.28 -4.54 -11.85
N ARG A 17 -2.62 -3.90 -12.81
CA ARG A 17 -2.53 -4.38 -14.20
C ARG A 17 -1.35 -5.29 -14.45
N ASP A 18 -0.26 -5.12 -13.71
CA ASP A 18 1.00 -5.82 -13.92
C ASP A 18 1.00 -7.18 -13.20
N ASN A 19 1.12 -7.18 -11.89
CA ASN A 19 1.10 -8.40 -11.08
C ASN A 19 0.28 -8.19 -9.79
N PRO A 20 -1.07 -8.18 -9.88
CA PRO A 20 -1.95 -7.75 -8.80
C PRO A 20 -1.86 -8.62 -7.54
N LEU A 21 -1.74 -9.93 -7.69
CA LEU A 21 -1.72 -10.83 -6.54
C LEU A 21 -0.42 -10.71 -5.75
N TRP A 22 0.70 -10.54 -6.46
CA TRP A 22 1.98 -10.23 -5.85
C TRP A 22 1.99 -8.85 -5.18
N ALA A 23 1.42 -7.84 -5.82
CA ALA A 23 1.33 -6.49 -5.26
C ALA A 23 0.57 -6.47 -3.92
N ILE A 24 -0.48 -7.29 -3.78
CA ILE A 24 -1.25 -7.45 -2.54
C ILE A 24 -0.47 -8.30 -1.51
N ARG A 25 0.27 -9.32 -1.97
CA ARG A 25 1.05 -10.23 -1.13
C ARG A 25 2.39 -10.57 -1.77
N SER A 26 3.41 -9.82 -1.41
CA SER A 26 4.77 -9.94 -1.99
C SER A 26 5.62 -11.07 -1.39
N ASP A 27 5.07 -11.93 -0.53
CA ASP A 27 5.75 -13.07 0.08
C ASP A 27 5.94 -14.26 -0.89
N ARG A 28 5.29 -14.23 -2.06
CA ARG A 28 5.44 -15.17 -3.16
C ARG A 28 5.49 -14.43 -4.49
N ALA A 29 6.39 -14.82 -5.39
CA ALA A 29 6.46 -14.25 -6.74
C ALA A 29 5.23 -14.65 -7.59
N ASP A 30 4.84 -15.93 -7.53
CA ASP A 30 3.72 -16.48 -8.29
C ASP A 30 2.64 -17.01 -7.36
N TRP A 31 1.51 -16.33 -7.29
CA TRP A 31 0.36 -16.77 -6.54
C TRP A 31 -0.61 -17.56 -7.43
N ASP A 32 -0.92 -18.79 -7.05
CA ASP A 32 -2.12 -19.46 -7.51
C ASP A 32 -3.36 -18.76 -6.93
N VAL A 33 -4.39 -18.56 -7.75
CA VAL A 33 -5.60 -17.81 -7.35
C VAL A 33 -6.30 -18.47 -6.16
N ASP A 34 -6.42 -19.79 -6.13
CA ASP A 34 -7.09 -20.51 -5.05
C ASP A 34 -6.30 -20.46 -3.75
N ASP A 35 -4.97 -20.57 -3.83
CA ASP A 35 -4.05 -20.39 -2.68
C ASP A 35 -4.12 -18.97 -2.12
N PHE A 36 -4.20 -17.95 -3.00
CA PHE A 36 -4.32 -16.55 -2.61
C PHE A 36 -5.58 -16.29 -1.79
N PHE A 37 -6.73 -16.79 -2.26
CA PHE A 37 -7.99 -16.68 -1.51
C PHE A 37 -8.02 -17.56 -0.26
N ALA A 38 -7.38 -18.73 -0.28
CA ALA A 38 -7.23 -19.58 0.91
C ALA A 38 -6.41 -18.90 2.01
N ALA A 39 -5.35 -18.17 1.63
CA ALA A 39 -4.57 -17.37 2.57
C ALA A 39 -5.41 -16.26 3.22
N GLY A 40 -6.33 -15.64 2.47
CA GLY A 40 -7.27 -14.66 3.00
C GLY A 40 -8.22 -15.26 4.04
N ARG A 41 -8.75 -16.45 3.80
CA ARG A 41 -9.60 -17.16 4.78
C ARG A 41 -8.85 -17.45 6.06
N LYS A 42 -7.62 -17.95 5.95
CA LYS A 42 -6.74 -18.22 7.11
C LYS A 42 -6.50 -16.95 7.94
N GLU A 43 -6.16 -15.84 7.30
CA GLU A 43 -5.94 -14.56 7.96
C GLU A 43 -7.16 -14.09 8.75
N ILE A 44 -8.35 -14.13 8.13
CA ILE A 44 -9.59 -13.74 8.79
C ILE A 44 -9.94 -14.71 9.94
N ASP A 45 -9.65 -16.00 9.80
CA ASP A 45 -9.85 -16.96 10.89
C ASP A 45 -8.96 -16.66 12.10
N GLU A 46 -7.71 -16.27 11.88
CA GLU A 46 -6.75 -15.85 12.91
C GLU A 46 -7.23 -14.56 13.61
N VAL A 47 -7.63 -13.54 12.85
CA VAL A 47 -8.19 -12.28 13.40
C VAL A 47 -9.41 -12.54 14.26
N PHE A 48 -10.33 -13.40 13.81
CA PHE A 48 -11.54 -13.71 14.60
C PHE A 48 -11.29 -14.59 15.82
N ALA A 49 -10.23 -15.41 15.80
CA ALA A 49 -9.78 -16.11 16.99
C ALA A 49 -9.26 -15.14 18.05
N GLU A 50 -8.47 -14.14 17.64
CA GLU A 50 -7.99 -13.08 18.54
C GLU A 50 -9.14 -12.24 19.11
N LEU A 51 -10.06 -11.77 18.26
CA LEU A 51 -11.24 -11.03 18.68
C LEU A 51 -12.09 -11.85 19.68
N GLY A 52 -12.26 -13.15 19.43
CA GLY A 52 -12.95 -14.06 20.33
C GLY A 52 -12.27 -14.16 21.69
N GLY A 53 -10.93 -14.17 21.73
CA GLY A 53 -10.14 -14.11 22.96
C GLY A 53 -10.35 -12.81 23.75
N LEU A 54 -10.69 -11.72 23.08
CA LEU A 54 -11.03 -10.42 23.67
C LEU A 54 -12.54 -10.29 24.04
N GLY A 55 -13.34 -11.33 23.79
CA GLY A 55 -14.79 -11.28 23.97
C GLY A 55 -15.52 -10.40 22.95
N VAL A 56 -14.93 -10.19 21.76
CA VAL A 56 -15.46 -9.36 20.69
C VAL A 56 -15.98 -10.25 19.57
N HIS A 57 -17.27 -10.13 19.24
CA HIS A 57 -17.95 -10.99 18.26
C HIS A 57 -18.79 -10.14 17.28
N PRO A 58 -18.16 -9.38 16.37
CA PRO A 58 -18.89 -8.53 15.43
C PRO A 58 -19.69 -9.37 14.42
N ARG A 59 -20.84 -8.84 14.01
CA ARG A 59 -21.76 -9.43 13.03
C ARG A 59 -22.44 -8.32 12.23
N GLY A 60 -23.25 -8.67 11.25
CA GLY A 60 -24.00 -7.72 10.43
C GLY A 60 -23.28 -7.34 9.16
N VAL A 61 -22.95 -6.07 8.98
CA VAL A 61 -22.35 -5.53 7.75
C VAL A 61 -20.89 -5.16 7.98
N ALA A 62 -19.99 -5.64 7.11
CA ALA A 62 -18.56 -5.33 7.21
C ALA A 62 -18.06 -4.47 6.05
N LEU A 63 -17.04 -3.65 6.32
CA LEU A 63 -16.24 -2.93 5.34
C LEU A 63 -14.82 -3.49 5.34
N ASP A 64 -14.32 -3.82 4.15
CA ASP A 64 -12.91 -4.14 3.85
C ASP A 64 -12.30 -2.95 3.12
N PHE A 65 -11.47 -2.17 3.81
CA PHE A 65 -10.83 -0.97 3.26
C PHE A 65 -9.47 -1.29 2.65
N GLY A 66 -9.31 -0.96 1.37
CA GLY A 66 -8.17 -1.36 0.55
C GLY A 66 -8.28 -2.82 0.14
N CYS A 67 -9.44 -3.18 -0.42
CA CYS A 67 -9.80 -4.58 -0.66
C CYS A 67 -8.95 -5.29 -1.74
N GLY A 68 -8.23 -4.53 -2.57
CA GLY A 68 -7.47 -5.08 -3.70
C GLY A 68 -8.34 -6.00 -4.56
N ALA A 69 -7.86 -7.20 -4.88
CA ALA A 69 -8.59 -8.23 -5.63
C ALA A 69 -9.69 -8.96 -4.81
N GLY A 70 -10.10 -8.44 -3.65
CA GLY A 70 -11.22 -8.96 -2.87
C GLY A 70 -10.90 -10.17 -1.99
N ARG A 71 -9.63 -10.44 -1.71
CA ARG A 71 -9.16 -11.60 -0.93
C ARG A 71 -9.77 -11.66 0.47
N LEU A 72 -9.69 -10.54 1.20
CA LEU A 72 -10.21 -10.43 2.56
C LEU A 72 -11.71 -10.17 2.58
N THR A 73 -12.23 -9.41 1.59
CA THR A 73 -13.66 -9.18 1.43
C THR A 73 -14.43 -10.50 1.35
N GLN A 74 -13.98 -11.44 0.50
CA GLN A 74 -14.63 -12.74 0.35
C GLN A 74 -14.43 -13.64 1.59
N ALA A 75 -13.31 -13.51 2.29
CA ALA A 75 -13.10 -14.21 3.55
C ALA A 75 -14.07 -13.72 4.64
N LEU A 76 -14.25 -12.40 4.76
CA LEU A 76 -15.22 -11.79 5.69
C LEU A 76 -16.66 -12.20 5.38
N ALA A 77 -17.02 -12.42 4.12
CA ALA A 77 -18.36 -12.86 3.74
C ALA A 77 -18.74 -14.27 4.25
N THR A 78 -17.79 -15.01 4.81
CA THR A 78 -18.09 -16.26 5.55
C THR A 78 -18.63 -16.02 6.95
N ARG A 79 -18.54 -14.77 7.46
CA ARG A 79 -18.86 -14.39 8.83
C ARG A 79 -19.89 -13.27 8.95
N PHE A 80 -20.05 -12.48 7.89
CA PHE A 80 -20.97 -11.35 7.83
C PHE A 80 -22.06 -11.57 6.78
N ASP A 81 -23.20 -10.92 6.97
CA ASP A 81 -24.34 -11.02 6.07
C ASP A 81 -24.04 -10.34 4.74
N THR A 82 -23.35 -9.21 4.80
CA THR A 82 -22.90 -8.42 3.65
C THR A 82 -21.52 -7.82 3.94
N VAL A 83 -20.66 -7.85 2.93
CA VAL A 83 -19.35 -7.21 3.00
C VAL A 83 -19.18 -6.26 1.82
N VAL A 84 -18.72 -5.06 2.11
CA VAL A 84 -18.34 -4.07 1.10
C VAL A 84 -16.82 -4.01 1.06
N GLY A 85 -16.22 -4.29 -0.09
CA GLY A 85 -14.82 -4.00 -0.37
C GLY A 85 -14.71 -2.63 -1.02
N VAL A 86 -13.80 -1.79 -0.56
CA VAL A 86 -13.52 -0.49 -1.18
C VAL A 86 -12.05 -0.35 -1.50
N ASP A 87 -11.75 0.12 -2.71
CA ASP A 87 -10.38 0.38 -3.15
C ASP A 87 -10.29 1.66 -4.00
N VAL A 88 -9.09 2.24 -4.08
CA VAL A 88 -8.80 3.43 -4.89
C VAL A 88 -8.43 3.07 -6.33
N ALA A 89 -7.95 1.85 -6.57
CA ALA A 89 -7.47 1.36 -7.86
C ALA A 89 -8.59 0.67 -8.65
N ARG A 90 -8.91 1.20 -9.82
CA ARG A 90 -9.94 0.65 -10.72
C ARG A 90 -9.62 -0.77 -11.18
N SER A 91 -8.36 -1.04 -11.50
CA SER A 91 -7.89 -2.37 -11.88
C SER A 91 -8.10 -3.42 -10.78
N MET A 92 -7.86 -3.04 -9.53
CA MET A 92 -8.08 -3.91 -8.37
C MET A 92 -9.56 -4.20 -8.15
N VAL A 93 -10.42 -3.18 -8.22
CA VAL A 93 -11.88 -3.36 -8.09
C VAL A 93 -12.42 -4.26 -9.20
N ALA A 94 -11.97 -4.10 -10.45
CA ALA A 94 -12.36 -4.95 -11.55
C ALA A 94 -11.98 -6.43 -11.33
N LEU A 95 -10.76 -6.68 -10.82
CA LEU A 95 -10.31 -8.03 -10.45
C LEU A 95 -11.11 -8.61 -9.27
N ALA A 96 -11.48 -7.79 -8.30
CA ALA A 96 -12.30 -8.22 -7.17
C ALA A 96 -13.70 -8.64 -7.63
N GLU A 97 -14.29 -7.95 -8.59
CA GLU A 97 -15.57 -8.30 -9.21
C GLU A 97 -15.44 -9.61 -10.04
N GLU A 98 -14.37 -9.74 -10.84
CA GLU A 98 -14.11 -10.94 -11.65
C GLU A 98 -13.94 -12.18 -10.78
N HIS A 99 -13.21 -12.06 -9.67
CA HIS A 99 -12.94 -13.17 -8.76
C HIS A 99 -14.03 -13.39 -7.69
N ASN A 100 -15.13 -12.64 -7.72
CA ASN A 100 -16.18 -12.74 -6.71
C ASN A 100 -16.92 -14.08 -6.77
N ARG A 101 -16.67 -14.94 -5.79
CA ARG A 101 -17.32 -16.24 -5.61
C ARG A 101 -18.43 -16.22 -4.54
N GLN A 102 -18.69 -15.05 -3.93
CA GLN A 102 -19.68 -14.88 -2.85
C GLN A 102 -21.00 -14.25 -3.34
N GLY A 103 -21.06 -13.89 -4.64
CA GLY A 103 -22.23 -13.25 -5.23
C GLY A 103 -22.62 -11.96 -4.50
N ASP A 104 -23.92 -11.78 -4.26
CA ASP A 104 -24.48 -10.56 -3.65
C ASP A 104 -24.04 -10.28 -2.22
N ARG A 105 -23.35 -11.22 -1.56
CA ARG A 105 -22.77 -10.98 -0.24
C ARG A 105 -21.56 -10.05 -0.27
N CYS A 106 -20.83 -9.99 -1.40
CA CYS A 106 -19.72 -9.10 -1.61
C CYS A 106 -20.10 -8.05 -2.65
N ARG A 107 -19.91 -6.79 -2.29
CA ARG A 107 -20.01 -5.65 -3.20
C ARG A 107 -18.71 -4.90 -3.21
N PHE A 108 -18.22 -4.54 -4.40
CA PHE A 108 -16.99 -3.77 -4.54
C PHE A 108 -17.29 -2.34 -4.97
N VAL A 109 -16.56 -1.38 -4.42
CA VAL A 109 -16.77 0.05 -4.62
C VAL A 109 -15.43 0.71 -4.94
N LEU A 110 -15.37 1.40 -6.08
CA LEU A 110 -14.26 2.28 -6.39
C LEU A 110 -14.45 3.60 -5.63
N ASN A 111 -13.46 3.99 -4.83
CA ASN A 111 -13.46 5.28 -4.13
C ASN A 111 -12.16 6.03 -4.40
N GLU A 112 -12.22 6.99 -5.31
CA GLU A 112 -11.09 7.85 -5.69
C GLU A 112 -11.00 9.11 -4.81
N ALA A 113 -11.83 9.24 -3.76
CA ALA A 113 -11.82 10.36 -2.83
C ALA A 113 -10.90 10.13 -1.62
N ALA A 114 -10.45 11.23 -1.01
CA ALA A 114 -9.61 11.20 0.20
C ALA A 114 -10.40 10.95 1.50
N ASP A 115 -11.66 10.59 1.37
CA ASP A 115 -12.59 10.29 2.47
C ASP A 115 -13.49 9.10 2.12
N LEU A 116 -14.41 8.76 2.99
CA LEU A 116 -15.42 7.73 2.79
C LEU A 116 -16.84 8.32 2.69
N ALA A 117 -16.99 9.53 2.13
CA ALA A 117 -18.29 10.21 1.98
C ALA A 117 -19.30 9.42 1.12
N CYS A 118 -18.83 8.42 0.34
CA CYS A 118 -19.68 7.46 -0.35
C CYS A 118 -20.47 6.54 0.60
N PHE A 119 -20.15 6.51 1.90
CA PHE A 119 -20.83 5.75 2.93
C PHE A 119 -21.39 6.68 4.00
N ALA A 120 -22.63 6.41 4.44
CA ALA A 120 -23.25 7.14 5.52
C ALA A 120 -22.61 6.81 6.89
N ASP A 121 -22.82 7.70 7.87
CA ASP A 121 -22.39 7.48 9.25
C ASP A 121 -23.01 6.20 9.84
N GLY A 122 -22.20 5.37 10.48
CA GLY A 122 -22.68 4.17 11.16
C GLY A 122 -23.21 3.08 10.21
N SER A 123 -22.74 3.01 8.97
CA SER A 123 -23.18 2.03 7.97
C SER A 123 -22.67 0.61 8.20
N PHE A 124 -21.62 0.46 9.01
CA PHE A 124 -20.92 -0.81 9.19
C PHE A 124 -20.82 -1.20 10.65
N ASP A 125 -20.97 -2.48 10.96
CA ASP A 125 -20.77 -3.05 12.29
C ASP A 125 -19.31 -3.45 12.53
N PHE A 126 -18.58 -3.68 11.45
CA PHE A 126 -17.18 -4.07 11.45
C PHE A 126 -16.41 -3.41 10.30
N LEU A 127 -15.18 -3.00 10.57
CA LEU A 127 -14.25 -2.53 9.55
C LEU A 127 -12.92 -3.25 9.69
N TYR A 128 -12.38 -3.73 8.58
CA TYR A 128 -11.06 -4.32 8.50
C TYR A 128 -10.20 -3.60 7.47
N SER A 129 -8.93 -3.36 7.81
CA SER A 129 -7.92 -2.82 6.88
C SER A 129 -6.54 -3.34 7.27
N ASN A 130 -5.91 -4.10 6.40
CA ASN A 130 -4.59 -4.67 6.63
C ASN A 130 -3.64 -4.41 5.47
N ILE A 131 -2.42 -3.94 5.76
CA ILE A 131 -1.39 -3.62 4.75
C ILE A 131 -1.86 -2.55 3.75
N VAL A 132 -2.65 -1.56 4.18
CA VAL A 132 -3.21 -0.49 3.33
C VAL A 132 -2.71 0.88 3.76
N LEU A 133 -2.94 1.25 5.03
CA LEU A 133 -2.63 2.59 5.53
C LEU A 133 -1.14 2.93 5.46
N GLN A 134 -0.29 1.93 5.42
CA GLN A 134 1.15 2.09 5.23
C GLN A 134 1.55 2.62 3.85
N HIS A 135 0.67 2.53 2.85
CA HIS A 135 0.93 2.94 1.47
C HIS A 135 0.35 4.32 1.13
N VAL A 136 -0.33 4.95 2.06
CA VAL A 136 -0.87 6.31 1.92
C VAL A 136 -0.08 7.31 2.77
N GLY A 137 -0.14 8.60 2.43
CA GLY A 137 0.54 9.63 3.21
C GLY A 137 0.02 9.70 4.65
N THR A 138 0.88 10.00 5.63
CA THR A 138 0.56 10.01 7.07
C THR A 138 -0.71 10.82 7.39
N GLU A 139 -0.87 12.02 6.81
CA GLU A 139 -2.06 12.85 7.04
C GLU A 139 -3.32 12.23 6.44
N LEU A 140 -3.21 11.60 5.26
CA LEU A 140 -4.32 10.91 4.62
C LEU A 140 -4.72 9.66 5.42
N ALA A 141 -3.76 8.89 5.92
CA ALA A 141 -4.00 7.74 6.80
C ALA A 141 -4.75 8.15 8.08
N LYS A 142 -4.36 9.26 8.71
CA LYS A 142 -5.06 9.83 9.87
C LYS A 142 -6.49 10.26 9.51
N GLY A 143 -6.68 10.84 8.33
CA GLY A 143 -8.02 11.16 7.81
C GLY A 143 -8.88 9.92 7.65
N TYR A 144 -8.34 8.84 7.07
CA TYR A 144 -9.07 7.58 6.95
C TYR A 144 -9.40 6.94 8.31
N ILE A 145 -8.49 6.99 9.29
CA ILE A 145 -8.80 6.48 10.65
C ILE A 145 -9.98 7.25 11.27
N ALA A 146 -10.09 8.55 11.06
CA ALA A 146 -11.25 9.34 11.49
C ALA A 146 -12.54 8.93 10.74
N GLU A 147 -12.46 8.73 9.42
CA GLU A 147 -13.56 8.23 8.59
C GLU A 147 -14.00 6.82 8.98
N PHE A 148 -13.07 5.92 9.33
CA PHE A 148 -13.39 4.59 9.85
C PHE A 148 -14.30 4.69 11.06
N LEU A 149 -13.98 5.58 11.99
CA LEU A 149 -14.80 5.82 13.18
C LEU A 149 -16.15 6.47 12.85
N ARG A 150 -16.25 7.24 11.78
CA ARG A 150 -17.51 7.81 11.32
C ARG A 150 -18.42 6.74 10.71
N VAL A 151 -17.89 5.92 9.81
CA VAL A 151 -18.70 4.95 9.06
C VAL A 151 -19.06 3.68 9.83
N VAL A 152 -18.31 3.36 10.88
CA VAL A 152 -18.65 2.23 11.77
C VAL A 152 -19.74 2.66 12.76
N ALA A 153 -20.72 1.81 13.01
CA ALA A 153 -21.84 2.07 13.93
C ALA A 153 -21.38 2.21 15.40
N PRO A 154 -22.11 2.94 16.23
CA PRO A 154 -21.86 2.97 17.67
C PRO A 154 -21.84 1.56 18.28
N GLY A 155 -20.75 1.22 18.99
CA GLY A 155 -20.49 -0.13 19.50
C GLY A 155 -19.82 -1.07 18.52
N GLY A 156 -19.73 -0.70 17.24
CA GLY A 156 -19.03 -1.48 16.21
C GLY A 156 -17.52 -1.49 16.39
N ILE A 157 -16.85 -2.35 15.66
CA ILE A 157 -15.43 -2.68 15.83
C ILE A 157 -14.65 -2.35 14.56
N LEU A 158 -13.50 -1.73 14.75
CA LEU A 158 -12.49 -1.51 13.71
C LEU A 158 -11.26 -2.36 14.03
N VAL A 159 -10.73 -3.01 13.02
CA VAL A 159 -9.42 -3.68 13.10
C VAL A 159 -8.59 -3.18 11.95
N PHE A 160 -7.48 -2.53 12.23
CA PHE A 160 -6.60 -2.03 11.18
C PHE A 160 -5.14 -2.11 11.60
N GLN A 161 -4.27 -2.24 10.60
CA GLN A 161 -2.83 -2.28 10.77
C GLN A 161 -2.20 -1.00 10.21
N VAL A 162 -1.20 -0.48 10.91
CA VAL A 162 -0.32 0.57 10.38
C VAL A 162 1.05 0.53 11.07
N PRO A 163 2.17 0.72 10.33
CA PRO A 163 3.48 0.86 10.93
C PRO A 163 3.59 2.19 11.69
N SER A 164 4.29 2.17 12.80
CA SER A 164 4.49 3.34 13.67
C SER A 164 5.79 4.06 13.38
N HIS A 165 6.87 3.31 13.23
CA HIS A 165 8.21 3.83 12.97
C HIS A 165 9.13 2.69 12.52
N LEU A 166 10.28 3.06 11.94
CA LEU A 166 11.33 2.10 11.64
C LEU A 166 12.00 1.61 12.92
N VAL A 167 12.43 0.35 12.91
CA VAL A 167 13.32 -0.14 13.94
C VAL A 167 14.62 0.68 13.86
N PRO A 168 15.05 1.34 14.95
CA PRO A 168 16.26 2.15 14.92
C PRO A 168 17.49 1.32 14.53
N VAL A 169 18.25 1.83 13.57
CA VAL A 169 19.50 1.22 13.11
C VAL A 169 20.65 2.16 13.46
N GLU A 170 21.73 1.62 13.99
CA GLU A 170 22.93 2.41 14.19
C GLU A 170 23.60 2.75 12.84
N PRO A 171 23.84 4.03 12.53
CA PRO A 171 24.48 4.41 11.28
C PRO A 171 25.88 3.81 11.15
N LEU A 172 26.19 3.26 9.98
CA LEU A 172 27.56 2.89 9.65
C LEU A 172 28.43 4.14 9.57
N PRO A 173 29.65 4.09 10.11
CA PRO A 173 30.63 5.17 9.91
C PRO A 173 30.88 5.43 8.40
N PRO A 174 31.15 6.67 7.98
CA PRO A 174 31.39 6.99 6.57
C PRO A 174 32.50 6.15 5.92
N GLU A 175 33.53 5.78 6.67
CA GLU A 175 34.62 4.92 6.21
C GLU A 175 34.20 3.47 5.95
N ASP A 176 33.08 3.02 6.56
CA ASP A 176 32.51 1.70 6.37
C ASP A 176 31.48 1.65 5.23
N CYS A 177 31.02 2.82 4.79
CA CYS A 177 30.16 2.95 3.61
C CYS A 177 31.02 2.92 2.33
N ARG A 178 31.70 1.82 2.06
CA ARG A 178 32.56 1.61 0.89
C ARG A 178 32.21 0.33 0.20
N ALA A 179 31.74 0.42 -1.02
CA ALA A 179 31.37 -0.73 -1.85
C ALA A 179 32.09 -0.71 -3.19
N ARG A 180 32.26 -1.88 -3.79
CA ARG A 180 32.50 -2.04 -5.20
C ARG A 180 31.43 -2.94 -5.77
N ILE A 181 30.85 -2.52 -6.88
CA ILE A 181 29.79 -3.25 -7.58
C ILE A 181 30.25 -3.51 -8.99
N ASP A 182 30.25 -4.77 -9.40
CA ASP A 182 30.58 -5.17 -10.76
C ASP A 182 29.38 -5.96 -11.35
N VAL A 183 28.92 -5.62 -12.54
CA VAL A 183 27.90 -6.39 -13.26
C VAL A 183 28.53 -7.57 -13.97
N GLN A 184 27.89 -8.73 -13.86
CA GLN A 184 28.38 -9.97 -14.47
C GLN A 184 27.58 -10.30 -15.75
N GLY A 185 28.28 -10.91 -16.71
CA GLY A 185 27.70 -11.41 -17.94
C GLY A 185 27.89 -10.49 -19.16
N PRO A 186 27.71 -11.03 -20.37
CA PRO A 186 27.89 -10.28 -21.60
C PRO A 186 26.76 -9.25 -21.79
N GLY A 187 27.09 -8.13 -22.45
CA GLY A 187 26.11 -7.15 -22.88
C GLY A 187 25.85 -5.99 -21.93
N TRP A 188 26.56 -5.89 -20.79
CA TRP A 188 26.48 -4.75 -19.88
C TRP A 188 27.61 -3.72 -20.07
N SER A 189 28.45 -3.89 -21.10
CA SER A 189 29.43 -2.88 -21.51
C SER A 189 28.83 -1.96 -22.56
N GLY A 190 28.87 -0.65 -22.33
CA GLY A 190 28.27 0.37 -23.18
C GLY A 190 26.79 0.64 -22.87
N THR A 191 26.09 1.25 -23.84
CA THR A 191 24.66 1.56 -23.69
C THR A 191 23.81 0.30 -23.85
N ARG A 192 22.94 0.03 -22.89
CA ARG A 192 22.02 -1.12 -22.90
C ARG A 192 20.66 -0.72 -23.48
N LEU A 193 20.13 -1.53 -24.40
CA LEU A 193 18.76 -1.40 -24.88
C LEU A 193 17.85 -2.35 -24.08
N LEU A 194 16.81 -1.81 -23.45
CA LEU A 194 15.81 -2.54 -22.68
C LEU A 194 14.41 -2.20 -23.19
N GLU A 195 13.43 -3.06 -22.89
CA GLU A 195 12.03 -2.84 -23.23
C GLU A 195 11.28 -2.29 -22.00
N ALA A 196 10.42 -1.29 -22.22
CA ALA A 196 9.66 -0.64 -21.15
C ALA A 196 8.81 -1.64 -20.35
N GLY A 197 8.90 -1.57 -19.04
CA GLY A 197 8.13 -2.43 -18.11
C GLY A 197 8.53 -3.91 -18.12
N THR A 198 9.53 -4.32 -18.93
CA THR A 198 9.96 -5.72 -18.99
C THR A 198 11.13 -5.96 -18.04
N PRO A 199 10.95 -6.73 -16.95
CA PRO A 199 12.03 -7.04 -16.01
C PRO A 199 13.20 -7.75 -16.69
N VAL A 200 14.43 -7.43 -16.26
CA VAL A 200 15.64 -8.00 -16.86
C VAL A 200 16.48 -8.70 -15.79
N PRO A 201 16.85 -9.98 -15.99
CA PRO A 201 17.71 -10.66 -15.04
C PRO A 201 19.08 -9.98 -14.96
N LEU A 202 19.51 -9.71 -13.73
CA LEU A 202 20.74 -9.02 -13.42
C LEU A 202 21.54 -9.84 -12.41
N ARG A 203 22.82 -10.00 -12.70
CA ARG A 203 23.77 -10.65 -11.80
C ARG A 203 24.89 -9.70 -11.47
N LEU A 204 25.08 -9.43 -10.18
CA LEU A 204 26.04 -8.47 -9.67
C LEU A 204 27.01 -9.13 -8.69
N THR A 205 28.24 -8.65 -8.65
CA THR A 205 29.15 -8.89 -7.53
C THR A 205 29.22 -7.64 -6.69
N VAL A 206 28.95 -7.74 -5.40
CA VAL A 206 29.01 -6.65 -4.43
C VAL A 206 30.10 -6.97 -3.42
N GLU A 207 31.14 -6.13 -3.36
CA GLU A 207 32.29 -6.27 -2.46
C GLU A 207 32.21 -5.22 -1.35
N ASN A 208 32.37 -5.65 -0.09
CA ASN A 208 32.47 -4.76 1.04
C ASN A 208 33.92 -4.26 1.17
N ARG A 209 34.13 -2.98 0.92
CA ARG A 209 35.44 -2.31 1.05
C ARG A 209 35.58 -1.46 2.31
N GLY A 210 34.57 -1.48 3.18
CA GLY A 210 34.62 -0.90 4.51
C GLY A 210 35.34 -1.79 5.52
N ALA A 211 35.43 -1.32 6.76
CA ALA A 211 36.09 -2.04 7.86
C ALA A 211 35.09 -2.86 8.71
N SER A 212 33.79 -2.56 8.65
CA SER A 212 32.73 -3.27 9.37
C SER A 212 31.97 -4.24 8.47
N PRO A 213 31.48 -5.39 9.00
CA PRO A 213 30.65 -6.31 8.25
C PRO A 213 29.27 -5.69 7.98
N TRP A 214 28.70 -5.93 6.81
CA TRP A 214 27.31 -5.59 6.51
C TRP A 214 26.41 -6.75 6.91
N SER A 215 25.80 -6.64 8.07
CA SER A 215 24.91 -7.65 8.62
C SER A 215 23.43 -7.29 8.34
N GLU A 216 22.57 -8.29 8.50
CA GLU A 216 21.12 -8.07 8.35
C GLU A 216 20.58 -6.99 9.29
N GLY A 217 21.02 -6.95 10.54
CA GLY A 217 20.60 -5.98 11.55
C GLY A 217 21.02 -4.53 11.25
N GLN A 218 21.92 -4.32 10.29
CA GLN A 218 22.32 -2.98 9.83
C GLN A 218 21.50 -2.49 8.63
N HIS A 219 20.55 -3.29 8.16
CA HIS A 219 19.64 -2.95 7.06
C HIS A 219 20.36 -2.49 5.77
N VAL A 220 21.52 -3.09 5.48
CA VAL A 220 22.26 -2.80 4.25
C VAL A 220 21.58 -3.49 3.07
N ARG A 221 21.37 -2.74 2.01
CA ARG A 221 20.69 -3.17 0.77
C ARG A 221 21.49 -2.77 -0.45
N LEU A 222 21.22 -3.45 -1.56
CA LEU A 222 21.55 -2.98 -2.89
C LEU A 222 20.36 -2.18 -3.41
N GLY A 223 20.59 -0.98 -3.90
CA GLY A 223 19.54 -0.09 -4.38
C GLY A 223 19.81 0.40 -5.80
N PHE A 224 18.74 0.74 -6.50
CA PHE A 224 18.74 1.13 -7.90
C PHE A 224 18.11 2.50 -8.03
N ARG A 225 18.76 3.40 -8.78
CA ARG A 225 18.29 4.76 -9.05
C ARG A 225 18.33 5.02 -10.56
N TRP A 226 17.19 5.39 -11.09
CA TRP A 226 17.06 5.76 -12.49
C TRP A 226 17.09 7.29 -12.63
N PHE A 227 17.89 7.78 -13.56
CA PHE A 227 18.01 9.19 -13.86
C PHE A 227 17.72 9.41 -15.35
N ALA A 228 16.87 10.41 -15.66
CA ALA A 228 16.63 10.87 -17.03
C ALA A 228 17.32 12.21 -17.27
N ALA A 229 17.48 12.60 -18.54
CA ALA A 229 17.93 13.93 -18.89
C ALA A 229 16.86 14.95 -18.48
N GLY A 230 17.23 15.94 -17.67
CA GLY A 230 16.37 17.05 -17.29
C GLY A 230 16.22 18.08 -18.41
N ALA A 231 15.14 18.85 -18.38
CA ALA A 231 14.87 19.91 -19.35
C ALA A 231 15.92 21.02 -19.37
N ASP A 232 16.68 21.17 -18.29
CA ASP A 232 17.79 22.13 -18.13
C ASP A 232 19.16 21.58 -18.53
N GLY A 233 19.22 20.36 -19.11
CA GLY A 233 20.44 19.65 -19.47
C GLY A 233 21.14 18.95 -18.29
N GLY A 234 20.56 19.00 -17.08
CA GLY A 234 20.98 18.20 -15.93
C GLY A 234 20.42 16.78 -15.95
N THR A 235 20.68 16.03 -14.89
CA THR A 235 20.07 14.70 -14.68
C THR A 235 19.02 14.79 -13.56
N GLN A 236 17.83 14.29 -13.84
CA GLN A 236 16.74 14.23 -12.86
C GLN A 236 16.57 12.79 -12.38
N LEU A 237 16.51 12.60 -11.06
CA LEU A 237 16.12 11.32 -10.47
C LEU A 237 14.64 11.05 -10.79
N VAL A 238 14.39 9.95 -11.46
CA VAL A 238 13.02 9.56 -11.87
C VAL A 238 12.51 8.34 -11.13
N ASP A 239 13.41 7.52 -10.59
CA ASP A 239 13.08 6.43 -9.69
C ASP A 239 14.24 6.00 -8.80
N SER A 240 13.94 5.59 -7.58
CA SER A 240 14.88 5.04 -6.59
C SER A 240 14.26 3.93 -5.73
N GLY A 241 13.16 3.30 -6.19
CA GLY A 241 12.33 2.41 -5.35
C GLY A 241 12.86 1.01 -5.20
N GLN A 242 13.54 0.45 -6.20
CA GLN A 242 13.99 -0.93 -6.14
C GLN A 242 15.10 -1.14 -5.09
N ARG A 243 14.90 -2.14 -4.24
CA ARG A 243 15.82 -2.57 -3.18
C ARG A 243 15.99 -4.08 -3.22
N VAL A 244 17.23 -4.54 -3.10
CA VAL A 244 17.54 -5.96 -3.03
C VAL A 244 18.28 -6.26 -1.72
N ARG A 245 17.74 -7.21 -0.98
CA ARG A 245 18.32 -7.69 0.27
C ARG A 245 19.59 -8.48 -0.01
N LEU A 246 20.63 -8.27 0.77
CA LEU A 246 21.82 -9.11 0.74
C LEU A 246 21.52 -10.43 1.44
N ALA A 247 21.70 -11.55 0.74
CA ALA A 247 21.31 -12.89 1.23
C ALA A 247 22.14 -13.36 2.43
N SER A 248 23.28 -12.72 2.71
CA SER A 248 24.15 -13.05 3.83
C SER A 248 24.99 -11.84 4.25
N THR A 249 25.56 -11.89 5.44
CA THR A 249 26.54 -10.91 5.91
C THR A 249 27.74 -10.84 4.96
N VAL A 250 28.10 -9.62 4.55
CA VAL A 250 29.30 -9.36 3.74
C VAL A 250 30.40 -8.82 4.65
N VAL A 251 31.38 -9.65 4.97
CA VAL A 251 32.50 -9.26 5.81
C VAL A 251 33.46 -8.29 5.09
N PRO A 252 34.27 -7.50 5.80
CA PRO A 252 35.29 -6.64 5.18
C PRO A 252 36.18 -7.40 4.19
N GLY A 253 36.33 -6.87 2.98
CA GLY A 253 37.05 -7.52 1.89
C GLY A 253 36.35 -8.72 1.25
N GLY A 254 35.19 -9.12 1.79
CA GLY A 254 34.36 -10.17 1.23
C GLY A 254 33.47 -9.67 0.10
N SER A 255 33.00 -10.58 -0.72
CA SER A 255 32.07 -10.29 -1.82
C SER A 255 30.88 -11.25 -1.81
N LEU A 256 29.75 -10.77 -2.33
CA LEU A 256 28.52 -11.54 -2.49
C LEU A 256 28.06 -11.42 -3.94
N THR A 257 27.65 -12.54 -4.54
CA THR A 257 26.93 -12.52 -5.80
C THR A 257 25.43 -12.32 -5.52
N VAL A 258 24.86 -11.29 -6.13
CA VAL A 258 23.43 -10.96 -6.04
C VAL A 258 22.80 -11.23 -7.39
N GLU A 259 21.78 -12.06 -7.42
CA GLU A 259 20.92 -12.31 -8.57
C GLU A 259 19.55 -11.68 -8.30
N CYS A 260 19.08 -10.84 -9.21
CA CYS A 260 17.80 -10.18 -9.09
C CYS A 260 17.23 -9.87 -10.47
N GLU A 261 15.98 -9.52 -10.54
CA GLU A 261 15.37 -8.89 -11.70
C GLU A 261 15.48 -7.38 -11.55
N LEU A 262 15.92 -6.69 -12.60
CA LEU A 262 15.96 -5.24 -12.65
C LEU A 262 14.61 -4.74 -13.13
N ASP A 263 13.97 -3.93 -12.34
CA ASP A 263 12.74 -3.24 -12.71
C ASP A 263 13.06 -2.15 -13.74
N VAL A 264 12.48 -2.26 -14.94
CA VAL A 264 12.70 -1.32 -16.03
C VAL A 264 11.57 -0.29 -16.06
N PRO A 265 11.88 1.01 -16.22
CA PRO A 265 10.85 2.04 -16.33
C PRO A 265 9.82 1.73 -17.42
N HIS A 266 8.54 2.00 -17.15
CA HIS A 266 7.45 1.85 -18.12
C HIS A 266 7.46 2.94 -19.21
N ARG A 267 8.28 3.96 -19.05
CA ARG A 267 8.45 5.06 -20.01
C ARG A 267 9.70 4.85 -20.85
N SER A 268 9.55 4.96 -22.17
CA SER A 268 10.69 4.94 -23.09
C SER A 268 11.54 6.21 -22.99
N GLY A 269 12.83 6.10 -23.27
CA GLY A 269 13.78 7.21 -23.20
C GLY A 269 15.22 6.80 -22.91
N GLU A 270 16.08 7.79 -22.76
CA GLU A 270 17.48 7.60 -22.35
C GLU A 270 17.60 7.79 -20.83
N PHE A 271 18.24 6.83 -20.17
CA PHE A 271 18.42 6.80 -18.72
C PHE A 271 19.86 6.50 -18.33
N SER A 272 20.24 7.00 -17.15
CA SER A 272 21.40 6.52 -16.41
C SER A 272 20.90 5.72 -15.20
N LEU A 273 21.23 4.43 -15.16
CA LEU A 273 20.96 3.58 -14.00
C LEU A 273 22.17 3.62 -13.07
N ALA A 274 21.99 4.09 -11.83
CA ALA A 274 22.98 3.97 -10.77
C ALA A 274 22.62 2.83 -9.84
N ILE A 275 23.53 1.89 -9.65
CA ILE A 275 23.41 0.78 -8.70
C ILE A 275 24.39 1.06 -7.57
N ASP A 276 23.89 1.13 -6.34
CA ASP A 276 24.67 1.49 -5.16
C ASP A 276 24.27 0.65 -3.96
N VAL A 277 25.11 0.63 -2.95
CA VAL A 277 24.77 0.09 -1.64
C VAL A 277 24.20 1.23 -0.78
N LEU A 278 23.22 0.91 0.04
CA LEU A 278 22.66 1.85 1.00
C LEU A 278 22.43 1.18 2.35
N GLN A 279 22.47 1.97 3.39
CA GLN A 279 21.87 1.62 4.67
C GLN A 279 20.48 2.24 4.70
N GLU A 280 19.45 1.38 4.74
CA GLU A 280 18.04 1.79 4.60
C GLU A 280 17.68 2.89 5.60
N GLU A 281 17.00 3.94 5.12
CA GLU A 281 16.60 5.15 5.88
C GLU A 281 17.76 5.91 6.56
N VAL A 282 19.01 5.56 6.29
CA VAL A 282 20.17 6.24 6.83
C VAL A 282 20.94 6.99 5.75
N THR A 283 21.51 6.28 4.78
CA THR A 283 22.34 6.92 3.74
C THR A 283 22.58 6.00 2.55
N TRP A 284 22.75 6.59 1.37
CA TRP A 284 23.39 5.93 0.24
C TRP A 284 24.92 5.99 0.42
N PHE A 285 25.61 4.95 0.00
CA PHE A 285 27.06 4.91 0.13
C PHE A 285 27.75 5.93 -0.78
N GLU A 286 27.14 6.30 -1.91
CA GLU A 286 27.59 7.42 -2.75
C GLU A 286 27.64 8.72 -1.96
N ASP A 287 26.67 9.01 -1.10
CA ASP A 287 26.62 10.21 -0.28
C ASP A 287 27.76 10.26 0.77
N GLN A 288 28.33 9.09 1.09
CA GLN A 288 29.50 8.91 1.95
C GLN A 288 30.82 8.79 1.15
N GLY A 289 30.77 8.98 -0.19
CA GLY A 289 31.93 8.98 -1.07
C GLY A 289 32.34 7.59 -1.61
N SER A 290 31.43 6.61 -1.60
CA SER A 290 31.57 5.39 -2.38
C SER A 290 31.20 5.65 -3.85
N GLU A 291 31.76 4.91 -4.77
CA GLU A 291 31.50 5.05 -6.21
C GLU A 291 30.41 4.05 -6.63
N PRO A 292 29.20 4.49 -7.05
CA PRO A 292 28.16 3.60 -7.53
C PRO A 292 28.50 3.05 -8.92
N LEU A 293 27.98 1.88 -9.27
CA LEU A 293 28.01 1.40 -10.64
C LEU A 293 26.99 2.19 -11.47
N ARG A 294 27.45 2.85 -12.55
CA ARG A 294 26.58 3.62 -13.46
C ARG A 294 26.53 2.96 -14.83
N LEU A 295 25.32 2.77 -15.35
CA LEU A 295 25.05 2.13 -16.63
C LEU A 295 24.20 3.08 -17.50
N ALA A 296 24.60 3.25 -18.76
CA ALA A 296 23.78 3.96 -19.75
C ALA A 296 22.71 2.99 -20.31
N VAL A 297 21.46 3.40 -20.30
CA VAL A 297 20.32 2.57 -20.72
C VAL A 297 19.41 3.36 -21.64
N VAL A 298 18.99 2.74 -22.74
CA VAL A 298 17.90 3.23 -23.60
C VAL A 298 16.72 2.28 -23.42
N VAL A 299 15.59 2.80 -22.99
CA VAL A 299 14.35 2.04 -22.87
C VAL A 299 13.49 2.28 -24.10
N SER A 300 13.20 1.21 -24.85
CA SER A 300 12.29 1.23 -26.00
C SER A 300 10.84 1.01 -25.56
N PRO A 301 9.83 1.47 -26.35
CA PRO A 301 8.42 1.15 -26.07
C PRO A 301 8.19 -0.36 -25.98
N ALA A 302 7.22 -0.77 -25.18
CA ALA A 302 6.79 -2.16 -25.09
C ALA A 302 6.21 -2.66 -26.43
N ALA A 303 6.43 -3.94 -26.76
CA ALA A 303 6.08 -4.52 -28.07
C ALA A 303 4.58 -4.48 -28.45
N GLY A 304 3.70 -4.00 -27.56
CA GLY A 304 2.26 -3.81 -27.80
C GLY A 304 1.82 -2.40 -28.21
N ASP A 305 2.68 -1.39 -27.99
CA ASP A 305 2.33 0.04 -28.22
C ASP A 305 2.67 0.54 -29.63
N ALA A 306 3.26 -0.29 -30.48
CA ALA A 306 3.74 0.10 -31.80
C ALA A 306 2.62 0.21 -32.88
N ASP A 307 1.37 -0.19 -32.62
CA ASP A 307 0.29 -0.27 -33.62
C ASP A 307 -0.77 0.86 -33.52
N ALA A 308 -0.57 1.86 -32.67
CA ALA A 308 -1.48 3.00 -32.52
C ALA A 308 -1.14 4.22 -33.41
N GLY A 309 -0.22 4.10 -34.34
CA GLY A 309 0.24 5.25 -35.14
C GLY A 309 0.60 4.98 -36.59
N THR A 310 -0.35 4.53 -37.44
CA THR A 310 -0.39 4.84 -38.90
C THR A 310 -1.66 4.29 -39.55
N SER A 311 -2.75 5.04 -39.53
CA SER A 311 -3.70 5.01 -40.65
C SER A 311 -4.10 6.46 -41.00
N ALA A 312 -3.49 6.99 -42.05
CA ALA A 312 -3.94 8.22 -42.66
C ALA A 312 -5.21 7.96 -43.46
N GLY A 313 -6.23 8.79 -43.21
CA GLY A 313 -7.28 9.09 -44.17
C GLY A 313 -8.68 8.59 -43.88
N ALA A 314 -9.49 9.39 -43.14
CA ALA A 314 -10.88 9.64 -43.49
C ALA A 314 -11.36 10.83 -42.66
N THR A 315 -11.81 11.88 -43.32
CA THR A 315 -12.41 13.09 -42.80
C THR A 315 -13.76 12.77 -42.14
N GLY A 316 -13.88 13.04 -40.87
CA GLY A 316 -15.14 13.03 -40.12
C GLY A 316 -14.90 13.75 -38.79
N GLU A 317 -15.46 14.98 -38.67
CA GLU A 317 -15.48 15.70 -37.41
C GLU A 317 -16.19 14.83 -36.36
N VAL A 318 -15.43 14.40 -35.38
CA VAL A 318 -15.94 13.86 -34.11
C VAL A 318 -15.24 14.68 -33.03
N ASP A 319 -16.05 15.30 -32.15
CA ASP A 319 -15.58 16.03 -31.00
C ASP A 319 -14.53 15.23 -30.23
N ASP A 320 -13.34 15.80 -30.17
CA ASP A 320 -12.17 15.31 -29.43
C ASP A 320 -12.46 15.49 -27.92
N PRO A 321 -12.54 14.44 -27.11
CA PRO A 321 -12.52 14.63 -25.67
C PRO A 321 -11.13 15.16 -25.32
N ALA A 322 -11.10 16.37 -24.80
CA ALA A 322 -9.92 17.11 -24.39
C ALA A 322 -8.84 16.18 -23.81
N ASP A 323 -7.65 16.32 -24.38
CA ASP A 323 -6.36 15.80 -23.91
C ASP A 323 -6.19 16.24 -22.44
N GLU A 324 -6.67 15.42 -21.48
CA GLU A 324 -6.30 15.63 -20.09
C GLU A 324 -4.80 15.37 -19.98
N PRO A 325 -4.03 16.30 -19.42
CA PRO A 325 -2.61 16.07 -19.22
C PRO A 325 -2.49 14.82 -18.31
N VAL A 326 -1.92 13.76 -18.86
CA VAL A 326 -1.51 12.57 -18.11
C VAL A 326 -0.59 13.08 -17.01
N GLY A 327 -1.12 13.19 -15.79
CA GLY A 327 -0.35 13.53 -14.62
C GLY A 327 0.87 12.60 -14.54
N ASP A 328 2.00 13.09 -14.05
CA ASP A 328 3.27 12.34 -14.00
C ASP A 328 3.07 11.01 -13.25
N ALA A 329 2.66 9.97 -14.00
CA ALA A 329 2.56 8.62 -13.45
C ALA A 329 3.97 8.17 -13.03
N PRO A 330 4.12 7.48 -11.88
CA PRO A 330 5.40 6.97 -11.48
C PRO A 330 5.97 6.08 -12.59
N LEU A 331 7.24 6.27 -12.93
CA LEU A 331 7.90 5.54 -14.01
C LEU A 331 7.96 4.03 -13.74
N ILE A 332 8.00 3.65 -12.47
CA ILE A 332 7.92 2.29 -11.97
C ILE A 332 6.93 2.30 -10.79
N PRO A 333 5.90 1.44 -10.80
CA PRO A 333 4.98 1.31 -9.67
C PRO A 333 5.71 0.92 -8.39
N ARG A 334 5.33 1.51 -7.25
CA ARG A 334 6.05 1.34 -5.98
C ARG A 334 5.14 0.97 -4.83
N MET A 335 5.62 0.07 -3.99
CA MET A 335 5.03 -0.17 -2.68
C MET A 335 5.74 0.68 -1.63
N MET A 336 5.58 2.01 -1.71
CA MET A 336 6.12 2.92 -0.70
C MET A 336 5.42 2.70 0.63
N MET A 337 6.21 2.72 1.72
CA MET A 337 5.68 2.58 3.08
C MET A 337 5.88 3.87 3.86
N ARG A 338 4.85 4.28 4.58
CA ARG A 338 4.83 5.50 5.39
C ARG A 338 4.26 5.20 6.76
N PRO A 339 4.96 5.55 7.84
CA PRO A 339 4.46 5.30 9.18
C PRO A 339 3.42 6.34 9.60
N VAL A 340 2.57 5.94 10.54
CA VAL A 340 1.79 6.86 11.37
C VAL A 340 2.21 6.58 12.82
N PRO A 341 2.88 7.54 13.50
CA PRO A 341 3.30 7.35 14.88
C PRO A 341 2.15 6.86 15.76
N ARG A 342 2.44 5.88 16.61
CA ARG A 342 1.44 5.26 17.48
C ARG A 342 0.62 6.28 18.27
N GLU A 343 1.30 7.31 18.79
CA GLU A 343 0.69 8.37 19.58
C GLU A 343 -0.33 9.17 18.75
N GLU A 344 -0.08 9.36 17.47
CA GLU A 344 -1.00 10.03 16.55
C GLU A 344 -2.23 9.17 16.24
N VAL A 345 -2.04 7.85 16.06
CA VAL A 345 -3.17 6.91 15.88
C VAL A 345 -4.08 6.94 17.10
N LEU A 346 -3.50 6.85 18.30
CA LEU A 346 -4.26 6.89 19.56
C LEU A 346 -5.00 8.23 19.72
N ALA A 347 -4.35 9.36 19.41
CA ALA A 347 -4.96 10.68 19.50
C ALA A 347 -6.12 10.88 18.50
N VAL A 348 -5.99 10.37 17.27
CA VAL A 348 -7.07 10.40 16.28
C VAL A 348 -8.23 9.52 16.74
N ALA A 349 -7.95 8.29 17.18
CA ALA A 349 -8.98 7.37 17.66
C ALA A 349 -9.79 7.99 18.82
N GLU A 350 -9.12 8.52 19.83
CA GLU A 350 -9.77 9.16 20.98
C GLU A 350 -10.63 10.37 20.58
N ARG A 351 -10.09 11.26 19.74
CA ARG A 351 -10.77 12.47 19.26
C ARG A 351 -12.08 12.16 18.53
N HIS A 352 -12.13 11.06 17.79
CA HIS A 352 -13.27 10.66 16.99
C HIS A 352 -14.14 9.58 17.63
N GLY A 353 -14.03 9.40 18.96
CA GLY A 353 -14.91 8.53 19.75
C GLY A 353 -14.51 7.06 19.73
N GLY A 354 -13.28 6.74 19.37
CA GLY A 354 -12.72 5.39 19.47
C GLY A 354 -12.31 5.05 20.91
N GLU A 355 -12.44 3.80 21.26
CA GLU A 355 -11.90 3.16 22.47
C GLU A 355 -10.97 2.04 22.05
N ILE A 356 -9.71 2.11 22.44
CA ILE A 356 -8.74 1.06 22.12
C ILE A 356 -9.07 -0.17 23.00
N VAL A 357 -9.50 -1.25 22.35
CA VAL A 357 -9.77 -2.55 22.98
C VAL A 357 -8.48 -3.35 23.12
N ALA A 358 -7.68 -3.35 22.07
CA ALA A 358 -6.36 -3.98 22.04
C ALA A 358 -5.44 -3.28 21.03
N MET A 359 -4.15 -3.39 21.27
CA MET A 359 -3.09 -2.99 20.35
C MET A 359 -1.99 -4.04 20.44
N VAL A 360 -1.73 -4.72 19.35
CA VAL A 360 -0.78 -5.84 19.30
C VAL A 360 0.31 -5.49 18.27
N ALA A 361 1.57 -5.62 18.68
CA ALA A 361 2.68 -5.48 17.76
C ALA A 361 2.65 -6.62 16.74
N ASP A 362 2.90 -6.31 15.48
CA ASP A 362 2.93 -7.26 14.39
C ASP A 362 4.16 -7.05 13.48
N VAL A 363 4.31 -7.95 12.53
CA VAL A 363 5.39 -7.91 11.52
C VAL A 363 4.85 -7.76 10.10
N ALA A 364 3.58 -7.38 9.94
CA ALA A 364 2.92 -7.27 8.64
C ALA A 364 3.59 -6.23 7.72
N ALA A 365 4.16 -5.17 8.30
CA ALA A 365 4.93 -4.17 7.60
C ALA A 365 6.38 -4.61 7.29
N GLY A 366 6.76 -5.85 7.65
CA GLY A 366 8.10 -6.38 7.49
C GLY A 366 9.03 -6.15 8.70
N PRO A 367 10.20 -6.80 8.72
CA PRO A 367 11.05 -6.88 9.91
C PRO A 367 11.73 -5.56 10.31
N HIS A 368 11.69 -4.57 9.43
CA HIS A 368 12.33 -3.26 9.67
C HIS A 368 11.37 -2.23 10.26
N TRP A 369 10.11 -2.59 10.42
CA TRP A 369 9.07 -1.72 10.93
C TRP A 369 8.56 -2.18 12.30
N VAL A 370 8.37 -1.24 13.18
CA VAL A 370 7.51 -1.44 14.35
C VAL A 370 6.09 -1.13 13.91
N SER A 371 5.28 -2.14 13.80
CA SER A 371 3.91 -2.08 13.32
C SER A 371 2.94 -2.58 14.38
N TYR A 372 1.70 -2.16 14.30
CA TYR A 372 0.64 -2.55 15.23
C TYR A 372 -0.66 -2.87 14.51
N HIS A 373 -1.33 -3.92 14.96
CA HIS A 373 -2.75 -4.11 14.78
C HIS A 373 -3.51 -3.42 15.92
N TYR A 374 -4.45 -2.58 15.55
CA TYR A 374 -5.33 -1.87 16.46
C TYR A 374 -6.72 -2.50 16.42
N VAL A 375 -7.26 -2.87 17.58
CA VAL A 375 -8.68 -3.22 17.75
C VAL A 375 -9.34 -2.06 18.45
N VAL A 376 -10.23 -1.36 17.78
CA VAL A 376 -10.87 -0.15 18.27
C VAL A 376 -12.39 -0.34 18.27
N ARG A 377 -13.07 0.01 19.35
CA ARG A 377 -14.52 0.08 19.43
C ARG A 377 -14.96 1.52 19.22
N ARG A 378 -15.91 1.77 18.35
CA ARG A 378 -16.61 3.06 18.36
C ARG A 378 -17.46 3.15 19.62
N ARG A 379 -17.24 4.18 20.44
CA ARG A 379 -18.06 4.40 21.66
C ARG A 379 -19.51 4.52 21.25
N ALA A 380 -20.40 3.95 22.09
CA ALA A 380 -21.83 4.24 21.95
C ALA A 380 -22.05 5.71 22.28
N ASP A 381 -22.87 6.39 21.48
CA ASP A 381 -23.32 7.73 21.85
C ASP A 381 -23.93 7.64 23.24
N PRO A 382 -23.62 8.58 24.18
CA PRO A 382 -24.26 8.56 25.47
C PRO A 382 -25.77 8.61 25.22
N ILE A 383 -26.47 7.55 25.60
CA ILE A 383 -27.89 7.32 25.37
C ILE A 383 -28.62 8.64 25.61
N ALA A 384 -29.22 9.21 24.58
CA ALA A 384 -30.28 10.20 24.77
C ALA A 384 -31.28 9.53 25.69
N ARG A 385 -31.38 9.98 26.96
CA ARG A 385 -32.29 9.42 27.93
C ARG A 385 -33.64 9.34 27.24
N PRO A 386 -34.38 8.19 27.34
CA PRO A 386 -35.70 8.13 26.79
C PRO A 386 -36.46 9.30 27.38
N VAL A 387 -36.98 10.18 26.56
CA VAL A 387 -37.89 11.25 26.97
C VAL A 387 -39.08 10.52 27.58
N ASP A 388 -39.20 10.62 28.91
CA ASP A 388 -40.29 10.08 29.66
C ASP A 388 -41.62 10.60 29.09
N SER A 389 -42.23 9.82 28.21
CA SER A 389 -43.60 10.09 27.66
C SER A 389 -44.68 9.68 28.66
N ALA A 390 -44.39 9.86 29.93
CA ALA A 390 -45.31 9.59 31.02
C ALA A 390 -45.59 10.89 31.78
N ARG A 391 -46.31 11.82 31.20
CA ARG A 391 -47.13 12.80 31.91
C ARG A 391 -48.11 13.49 30.96
N GLY A 392 -49.34 12.98 30.86
CA GLY A 392 -50.38 13.64 30.07
C GLY A 392 -51.69 12.87 30.04
N GLY A 393 -51.95 12.08 31.05
CA GLY A 393 -53.23 11.44 31.24
C GLY A 393 -53.81 11.81 32.57
N ALA A 394 -54.33 13.01 32.72
CA ALA A 394 -55.14 13.40 33.88
C ALA A 394 -56.41 14.07 33.46
N ALA A 395 -57.48 13.35 33.59
CA ALA A 395 -58.79 13.79 34.04
C ALA A 395 -59.55 14.92 33.30
N ALA A 396 -60.56 14.53 32.61
CA ALA A 396 -61.81 15.26 32.65
C ALA A 396 -62.97 14.27 32.87
N ALA A 397 -63.16 13.91 34.12
CA ALA A 397 -64.45 13.41 34.56
C ALA A 397 -65.22 14.63 34.97
N GLY A 398 -66.41 14.77 34.55
CA GLY A 398 -67.25 15.83 35.06
C GLY A 398 -68.58 15.95 34.42
N SER A 399 -69.52 15.34 35.03
CA SER A 399 -70.84 15.84 35.33
C SER A 399 -71.95 15.61 34.32
N ALA A 400 -72.65 14.56 34.53
CA ALA A 400 -74.06 14.44 34.22
C ALA A 400 -74.86 15.26 35.22
N ALA A 401 -75.85 15.95 34.79
CA ALA A 401 -77.10 16.19 35.52
C ALA A 401 -78.20 16.70 34.62
N ARG A 402 -79.22 15.87 34.43
CA ARG A 402 -80.66 16.18 34.53
C ARG A 402 -81.22 17.33 33.70
N ARG A 403 -81.97 17.13 32.70
CA ARG A 403 -83.44 16.88 32.63
C ARG A 403 -83.83 16.50 31.21
#